data_19622bea24769f9e6630f6de0e5401fe
#
_entry.id   19622bea24769f9e6630f6de0e5401fe
#
_cell.length_a   1.000
_cell.length_b   1.000
_cell.length_c   1.000
_cell.angle_alpha   90.00
_cell.angle_beta   90.00
_cell.angle_gamma   90.00
#
_symmetry.space_group_name_H-M   'P 1'
#
loop_
_entity.id
_entity.type
_entity.pdbx_description
1 polymer ?
#
loop_
_entity_poly.entity_id
_entity_poly.type
_entity_poly.pdbx_seq_one_letter_code
_entity_poly.pdbx_strand_id
1 'polypeptide(L)' 'IAIRERIMKLSAEQQRLKTAHAKARQIGRRNELWNQLRKVADELDRLKRREISGALKNG' A
#
# COMPACT_ATOMS: atom_id res chain seq x y z
N ILE A 1 -6.96 15.79 3.25
CA ILE A 1 -7.48 15.17 4.47
C ILE A 1 -7.90 13.74 4.19
N ALA A 2 -8.78 13.52 3.23
CA ALA A 2 -9.21 12.16 2.86
C ALA A 2 -8.05 11.32 2.32
N ILE A 3 -7.12 11.95 1.61
CA ILE A 3 -5.95 11.25 1.05
C ILE A 3 -5.05 10.72 2.15
N ARG A 4 -4.82 11.51 3.20
CA ARG A 4 -3.97 11.09 4.31
C ARG A 4 -4.57 9.89 5.05
N GLU A 5 -5.87 9.91 5.29
CA GLU A 5 -6.54 8.80 5.93
C GLU A 5 -6.42 7.54 5.09
N ARG A 6 -6.57 7.67 3.79
CA ARG A 6 -6.44 6.55 2.88
C ARG A 6 -5.02 5.99 2.87
N ILE A 7 -4.03 6.88 2.88
CA ILE A 7 -2.63 6.46 2.95
C ILE A 7 -2.36 5.69 4.24
N MET A 8 -2.88 6.17 5.36
CA MET A 8 -2.73 5.49 6.64
C MET A 8 -3.37 4.10 6.63
N LYS A 9 -4.58 4.00 6.09
CA LYS A 9 -5.28 2.72 5.99
C LYS A 9 -4.53 1.75 5.10
N LEU A 10 -4.07 2.21 3.95
CA LEU A 10 -3.32 1.37 3.02
C LEU A 10 -1.98 0.95 3.59
N SER A 11 -1.32 1.84 4.33
CA SER A 11 -0.06 1.52 5.00
C SER A 11 -0.26 0.42 6.04
N ALA A 12 -1.34 0.51 6.82
CA ALA A 12 -1.66 -0.52 7.79
C ALA A 12 -1.97 -1.85 7.12
N GLU A 13 -2.70 -1.81 6.02
CA GLU A 13 -3.02 -3.01 5.25
C GLU A 13 -1.77 -3.62 4.64
N GLN A 14 -0.86 -2.78 4.14
CA GLN A 14 0.40 -3.24 3.62
C GLN A 14 1.21 -3.99 4.68
N GLN A 15 1.26 -3.46 5.89
CA GLN A 15 1.94 -4.11 7.00
C GLN A 15 1.32 -5.48 7.32
N ARG A 16 0.00 -5.54 7.34
CA ARG A 16 -0.71 -6.79 7.57
C ARG A 16 -0.37 -7.83 6.50
N LEU A 17 -0.41 -7.41 5.26
CA LEU A 17 -0.11 -8.29 4.14
C LEU A 17 1.33 -8.76 4.15
N LYS A 18 2.26 -7.89 4.51
CA LYS A 18 3.67 -8.26 4.65
C LYS A 18 3.85 -9.33 5.72
N THR A 19 3.21 -9.15 6.86
CA THR A 19 3.28 -10.10 7.95
C THR A 19 2.65 -11.44 7.55
N ALA A 20 1.50 -11.40 6.92
CA ALA A 20 0.81 -12.59 6.44
C ALA A 20 1.65 -13.33 5.40
N HIS A 21 2.25 -12.58 4.48
CA HIS A 21 3.12 -13.15 3.45
C HIS A 21 4.34 -13.85 4.09
N ALA A 22 4.94 -13.24 5.09
CA ALA A 22 6.08 -13.82 5.78
C ALA A 22 5.72 -15.12 6.50
N LYS A 23 4.49 -15.20 7.00
CA LYS A 23 4.01 -16.39 7.72
C LYS A 23 3.43 -17.45 6.79
N ALA A 24 3.07 -17.09 5.58
CA ALA A 24 2.44 -18.02 4.65
C ALA A 24 3.46 -19.05 4.17
N ARG A 25 3.09 -20.33 4.25
CA ARG A 25 3.96 -21.42 3.82
C ARG A 25 3.54 -22.02 2.48
N GLN A 26 2.25 -21.91 2.16
CA GLN A 26 1.75 -22.43 0.90
C GLN A 26 2.03 -21.45 -0.23
N ILE A 27 2.50 -21.98 -1.34
CA ILE A 27 2.89 -21.17 -2.51
C ILE A 27 1.70 -20.39 -3.06
N GLY A 28 0.53 -21.03 -3.18
CA GLY A 28 -0.67 -20.36 -3.66
C GLY A 28 -1.08 -19.17 -2.80
N ARG A 29 -1.02 -19.37 -1.48
CA ARG A 29 -1.35 -18.31 -0.53
C ARG A 29 -0.35 -17.15 -0.61
N ARG A 30 0.92 -17.48 -0.71
CA ARG A 30 1.96 -16.47 -0.83
C ARG A 30 1.80 -15.65 -2.10
N ASN A 31 1.44 -16.29 -3.19
CA ASN A 31 1.22 -15.59 -4.46
C ASN A 31 0.03 -14.64 -4.36
N GLU A 32 -1.06 -15.07 -3.73
CA GLU A 32 -2.22 -14.20 -3.52
C GLU A 32 -1.86 -12.97 -2.68
N LEU A 33 -1.15 -13.20 -1.58
CA LEU A 33 -0.73 -12.12 -0.70
C LEU A 33 0.24 -11.18 -1.40
N TRP A 34 1.12 -11.71 -2.20
CA TRP A 34 2.05 -10.92 -3.00
C TRP A 34 1.30 -10.02 -3.99
N ASN A 35 0.29 -10.57 -4.67
CA ASN A 35 -0.51 -9.79 -5.60
C ASN A 35 -1.26 -8.66 -4.89
N GLN A 36 -1.82 -8.94 -3.71
CA GLN A 36 -2.49 -7.93 -2.91
C GLN A 36 -1.51 -6.86 -2.44
N LEU A 37 -0.34 -7.26 -1.99
CA LEU A 37 0.72 -6.33 -1.59
C LEU A 37 1.09 -5.40 -2.74
N ARG A 38 1.24 -5.95 -3.93
CA ARG A 38 1.59 -5.17 -5.11
C ARG A 38 0.54 -4.12 -5.41
N LYS A 39 -0.73 -4.50 -5.32
CA LYS A 39 -1.84 -3.57 -5.57
C LYS A 39 -1.86 -2.45 -4.54
N VAL A 40 -1.71 -2.80 -3.28
CA VAL A 40 -1.70 -1.81 -2.20
C VAL A 40 -0.50 -0.87 -2.33
N ALA A 41 0.67 -1.43 -2.62
CA ALA A 41 1.88 -0.63 -2.79
C ALA A 41 1.75 0.34 -3.97
N ASP A 42 1.17 -0.12 -5.07
CA ASP A 42 0.95 0.71 -6.24
C ASP A 42 -0.02 1.87 -5.94
N GLU A 43 -1.10 1.56 -5.25
CA GLU A 43 -2.07 2.58 -4.86
C GLU A 43 -1.48 3.59 -3.89
N LEU A 44 -0.68 3.11 -2.92
CA LEU A 44 0.04 3.99 -2.00
C LEU A 44 0.98 4.92 -2.74
N ASP A 45 1.72 4.39 -3.70
CA ASP A 45 2.66 5.19 -4.49
C ASP A 45 1.93 6.29 -5.25
N ARG A 46 0.79 5.96 -5.85
CA ARG A 46 -0.02 6.94 -6.57
C ARG A 46 -0.53 8.04 -5.66
N LEU A 47 -1.02 7.66 -4.48
CA LEU A 47 -1.54 8.64 -3.52
C LEU A 47 -0.43 9.54 -2.99
N LYS A 48 0.72 8.97 -2.69
CA LYS A 48 1.87 9.75 -2.23
C LYS A 48 2.35 10.73 -3.29
N ARG A 49 2.39 10.30 -4.55
CA ARG A 49 2.77 11.17 -5.65
C ARG A 49 1.79 12.32 -5.82
N ARG A 50 0.50 12.05 -5.65
CA ARG A 50 -0.53 13.09 -5.71
C ARG A 50 -0.33 14.12 -4.62
N GLU A 51 -0.04 13.67 -3.40
CA GLU A 51 0.18 14.58 -2.28
C GLU A 51 1.41 15.45 -2.51
N ILE A 52 2.51 14.84 -2.95
CA ILE A 52 3.75 15.55 -3.24
C ILE A 52 3.54 16.52 -4.39
N SER A 53 2.89 16.09 -5.45
CA SER A 53 2.60 16.92 -6.62
C SER A 53 1.75 18.13 -6.24
N GLY A 54 0.76 17.93 -5.37
CA GLY A 54 -0.06 19.04 -4.87
C GLY A 54 0.76 20.03 -4.07
N ALA A 55 1.63 19.52 -3.20
CA ALA A 55 2.50 20.38 -2.39
C ALA A 55 3.48 21.16 -3.25
N LEU A 56 4.05 20.54 -4.27
CA LEU A 56 4.98 21.20 -5.19
C LEU A 56 4.29 22.28 -6.03
N LYS A 57 3.03 22.03 -6.40
CA LYS A 57 2.26 23.00 -7.18
C LYS A 57 1.96 24.26 -6.39
N ASN A 58 1.76 24.10 -5.12
CA ASN A 58 1.44 25.24 -4.24
C ASN A 58 2.68 25.98 -3.74
N GLY A 59 3.82 25.37 -3.92
CA GLY A 59 5.09 26.01 -3.59
C GLY A 59 5.60 26.82 -4.75
#